data_f32b7534d18e5fbfb495a281f0fa1618
#
_entry.id   f32b7534d18e5fbfb495a281f0fa1618
#
_cell.length_a   1.000
_cell.length_b   1.000
_cell.length_c   1.000
_cell.angle_alpha   90.00
_cell.angle_beta   90.00
_cell.angle_gamma   90.00
#
_symmetry.space_group_name_H-M   'P 1'
#
loop_
_entity.id
_entity.type
_entity.pdbx_description
1 polymer ?
#
loop_
_entity_poly.entity_id
_entity_poly.type
_entity_poly.pdbx_seq_one_letter_code
_entity_poly.pdbx_strand_id
1 'polypeptide(L)'
;TAPINSPVPLILTLHDIIFLEPRQSNNKSLYQNMGWYYRRLVVPRILPTCQKIITVSHFERNRIKETLRLSEDQIVTVYNGYSRYFFPREETKAITQKYIQADKFLFFLGNTDPKKNVPRTLKAYALYRKRSKDPLPLLIADIRDDILTTLLKELKIEDIRPFIFSPGYIPNTDLPHLYSGSFAFLYTSLRESFGIPLLEAMACGTPVVTSNTSSMPEIGGTDAL
;
A
#
# COMPACT_ATOMS: atom_id res chain seq x y z
N THR A 1 -11.86 -1.96 -17.10
CA THR A 1 -12.16 -1.68 -18.53
C THR A 1 -13.67 -1.64 -18.72
N ALA A 2 -14.20 -0.57 -19.34
CA ALA A 2 -15.60 -0.42 -19.65
C ALA A 2 -15.77 -0.25 -21.18
N PRO A 3 -16.93 -0.60 -21.75
CA PRO A 3 -17.20 -0.41 -23.16
C PRO A 3 -17.23 1.10 -23.50
N ILE A 4 -16.71 1.48 -24.67
CA ILE A 4 -16.71 2.88 -25.12
C ILE A 4 -18.12 3.34 -25.43
N ASN A 5 -18.93 2.47 -25.99
CA ASN A 5 -20.34 2.70 -26.27
C ASN A 5 -21.16 1.62 -25.56
N SER A 6 -22.07 2.04 -24.70
CA SER A 6 -23.00 1.15 -24.02
C SER A 6 -24.44 1.55 -24.35
N PRO A 7 -25.29 0.61 -24.79
CA PRO A 7 -26.71 0.87 -25.02
C PRO A 7 -27.52 0.98 -23.71
N VAL A 8 -26.88 0.68 -22.57
CA VAL A 8 -27.49 0.74 -21.23
C VAL A 8 -26.71 1.67 -20.32
N PRO A 9 -27.36 2.23 -19.27
CA PRO A 9 -26.69 3.05 -18.28
C PRO A 9 -25.51 2.32 -17.63
N LEU A 10 -24.36 2.99 -17.50
CA LEU A 10 -23.15 2.45 -16.90
C LEU A 10 -22.98 2.95 -15.47
N ILE A 11 -22.70 2.02 -14.56
CA ILE A 11 -22.11 2.30 -13.25
C ILE A 11 -20.69 1.76 -13.28
N LEU A 12 -19.70 2.60 -13.04
CA LEU A 12 -18.29 2.25 -13.16
C LEU A 12 -17.57 2.41 -11.83
N THR A 13 -16.87 1.37 -11.37
CA THR A 13 -15.92 1.51 -10.26
C THR A 13 -14.56 1.97 -10.80
N LEU A 14 -14.14 3.16 -10.37
CA LEU A 14 -12.83 3.74 -10.66
C LEU A 14 -12.06 3.88 -9.36
N HIS A 15 -11.12 2.95 -9.13
CA HIS A 15 -10.34 2.93 -7.89
C HIS A 15 -9.43 4.14 -7.73
N ASP A 16 -8.79 4.58 -8.81
CA ASP A 16 -7.87 5.72 -8.83
C ASP A 16 -7.68 6.28 -10.25
N ILE A 17 -6.94 7.39 -10.30
CA ILE A 17 -6.50 8.03 -11.54
C ILE A 17 -4.96 8.13 -11.62
N ILE A 18 -4.22 7.27 -10.92
CA ILE A 18 -2.75 7.25 -10.92
C ILE A 18 -2.19 7.16 -12.36
N PHE A 19 -2.91 6.49 -13.27
CA PHE A 19 -2.53 6.42 -14.68
C PHE A 19 -2.55 7.77 -15.42
N LEU A 20 -3.20 8.81 -14.89
CA LEU A 20 -3.18 10.18 -15.40
C LEU A 20 -2.00 10.99 -14.85
N GLU A 21 -1.39 10.56 -13.74
CA GLU A 21 -0.24 11.22 -13.14
C GLU A 21 1.04 11.04 -13.99
N PRO A 22 2.05 11.93 -13.83
CA PRO A 22 3.35 11.77 -14.47
C PRO A 22 3.99 10.43 -14.08
N ARG A 23 4.62 9.77 -15.03
CA ARG A 23 5.31 8.51 -14.78
C ARG A 23 6.57 8.71 -13.93
N GLN A 24 6.70 7.92 -12.88
CA GLN A 24 7.87 7.92 -12.01
C GLN A 24 8.95 6.89 -12.43
N SER A 25 8.66 5.99 -13.40
CA SER A 25 9.59 4.97 -13.89
C SER A 25 9.31 4.62 -15.36
N ASN A 26 10.39 4.55 -16.17
CA ASN A 26 10.31 4.20 -17.59
C ASN A 26 10.47 2.68 -17.85
N ASN A 27 10.87 1.87 -16.87
CA ASN A 27 11.14 0.43 -17.05
C ASN A 27 9.88 -0.42 -16.85
N LYS A 28 8.89 -0.28 -17.74
CA LYS A 28 7.69 -1.13 -17.75
C LYS A 28 7.61 -1.95 -19.03
N SER A 29 7.02 -3.15 -18.94
CA SER A 29 6.82 -4.02 -20.09
C SER A 29 5.94 -3.35 -21.16
N LEU A 30 6.03 -3.80 -22.43
CA LEU A 30 5.19 -3.32 -23.52
C LEU A 30 3.69 -3.43 -23.18
N TYR A 31 3.27 -4.52 -22.54
CA TYR A 31 1.90 -4.75 -22.10
C TYR A 31 1.43 -3.70 -21.07
N GLN A 32 2.26 -3.40 -20.09
CA GLN A 32 1.97 -2.35 -19.09
C GLN A 32 1.89 -0.95 -19.74
N ASN A 33 2.70 -0.72 -20.76
CA ASN A 33 2.69 0.53 -21.53
C ASN A 33 1.39 0.67 -22.32
N MET A 34 0.97 -0.37 -23.05
CA MET A 34 -0.29 -0.38 -23.79
C MET A 34 -1.50 -0.15 -22.87
N GLY A 35 -1.55 -0.84 -21.72
CA GLY A 35 -2.61 -0.67 -20.73
C GLY A 35 -2.66 0.73 -20.12
N TRP A 36 -1.51 1.39 -19.98
CA TRP A 36 -1.43 2.76 -19.50
C TRP A 36 -1.96 3.76 -20.53
N TYR A 37 -1.54 3.66 -21.80
CA TYR A 37 -2.05 4.50 -22.90
C TYR A 37 -3.55 4.29 -23.12
N TYR A 38 -3.99 3.04 -23.11
CA TYR A 38 -5.42 2.72 -23.23
C TYR A 38 -6.25 3.42 -22.15
N ARG A 39 -5.84 3.32 -20.87
CA ARG A 39 -6.56 3.96 -19.77
C ARG A 39 -6.58 5.48 -19.89
N ARG A 40 -5.47 6.10 -20.28
CA ARG A 40 -5.39 7.56 -20.48
C ARG A 40 -6.31 8.07 -21.60
N LEU A 41 -6.49 7.28 -22.64
CA LEU A 41 -7.32 7.67 -23.79
C LEU A 41 -8.80 7.32 -23.58
N VAL A 42 -9.07 6.14 -23.04
CA VAL A 42 -10.42 5.57 -22.99
C VAL A 42 -11.19 6.03 -21.76
N VAL A 43 -10.57 5.98 -20.58
CA VAL A 43 -11.28 6.27 -19.32
C VAL A 43 -11.85 7.70 -19.29
N PRO A 44 -11.13 8.77 -19.63
CA PRO A 44 -11.69 10.12 -19.64
C PRO A 44 -12.86 10.30 -20.61
N ARG A 45 -12.94 9.48 -21.68
CA ARG A 45 -14.05 9.53 -22.64
C ARG A 45 -15.31 8.82 -22.18
N ILE A 46 -15.14 7.75 -21.38
CA ILE A 46 -16.26 6.95 -20.87
C ILE A 46 -16.89 7.59 -19.64
N LEU A 47 -16.09 8.14 -18.74
CA LEU A 47 -16.58 8.64 -17.45
C LEU A 47 -17.71 9.64 -17.53
N PRO A 48 -17.71 10.63 -18.45
CA PRO A 48 -18.84 11.56 -18.62
C PRO A 48 -20.14 10.87 -19.04
N THR A 49 -20.07 9.69 -19.67
CA THR A 49 -21.25 8.93 -20.11
C THR A 49 -21.77 7.97 -19.04
N CYS A 50 -21.04 7.80 -17.92
CA CYS A 50 -21.49 6.96 -16.82
C CYS A 50 -22.60 7.63 -16.03
N GLN A 51 -23.63 6.87 -15.68
CA GLN A 51 -24.69 7.32 -14.80
C GLN A 51 -24.17 7.55 -13.38
N LYS A 52 -23.28 6.67 -12.91
CA LYS A 52 -22.59 6.81 -11.63
C LYS A 52 -21.17 6.26 -11.72
N ILE A 53 -20.28 6.89 -10.96
CA ILE A 53 -18.90 6.46 -10.77
C ILE A 53 -18.73 6.17 -9.28
N ILE A 54 -18.30 4.97 -8.97
CA ILE A 54 -17.95 4.54 -7.61
C ILE A 54 -16.44 4.64 -7.45
N THR A 55 -15.99 5.26 -6.37
CA THR A 55 -14.57 5.28 -5.99
C THR A 55 -14.39 4.83 -4.55
N VAL A 56 -13.14 4.58 -4.14
CA VAL A 56 -12.85 3.81 -2.92
C VAL A 56 -12.52 4.68 -1.70
N SER A 57 -12.31 6.00 -1.88
CA SER A 57 -12.03 6.93 -0.79
C SER A 57 -12.51 8.34 -1.16
N HIS A 58 -12.74 9.19 -0.17
CA HIS A 58 -13.04 10.62 -0.39
C HIS A 58 -11.83 11.33 -1.00
N PHE A 59 -10.62 10.93 -0.63
CA PHE A 59 -9.40 11.42 -1.26
C PHE A 59 -9.42 11.19 -2.77
N GLU A 60 -9.68 9.97 -3.24
CA GLU A 60 -9.79 9.68 -4.68
C GLU A 60 -11.00 10.35 -5.31
N ARG A 61 -12.14 10.41 -4.62
CA ARG A 61 -13.34 11.11 -5.11
C ARG A 61 -13.02 12.56 -5.48
N ASN A 62 -12.38 13.28 -4.59
CA ASN A 62 -12.03 14.69 -4.83
C ASN A 62 -11.06 14.82 -6.00
N ARG A 63 -10.01 13.99 -6.05
CA ARG A 63 -9.04 13.98 -7.14
C ARG A 63 -9.67 13.65 -8.50
N ILE A 64 -10.52 12.63 -8.56
CA ILE A 64 -11.21 12.21 -9.79
C ILE A 64 -12.13 13.34 -10.24
N LYS A 65 -12.93 13.89 -9.33
CA LYS A 65 -13.86 15.00 -9.62
C LYS A 65 -13.13 16.21 -10.20
N GLU A 66 -12.08 16.66 -9.54
CA GLU A 66 -11.29 17.82 -9.98
C GLU A 66 -10.58 17.59 -11.33
N THR A 67 -9.89 16.44 -11.46
CA THR A 67 -9.09 16.14 -12.66
C THR A 67 -9.95 15.94 -13.91
N LEU A 68 -11.14 15.33 -13.74
CA LEU A 68 -12.03 14.97 -14.86
C LEU A 68 -13.26 15.86 -14.95
N ARG A 69 -13.35 16.88 -14.09
CA ARG A 69 -14.45 17.90 -14.07
C ARG A 69 -15.83 17.25 -13.99
N LEU A 70 -15.97 16.23 -13.15
CA LEU A 70 -17.23 15.53 -12.95
C LEU A 70 -18.13 16.30 -11.97
N SER A 71 -19.47 16.17 -12.15
CA SER A 71 -20.42 16.72 -11.21
C SER A 71 -20.43 15.94 -9.89
N GLU A 72 -20.85 16.59 -8.81
CA GLU A 72 -20.98 16.00 -7.48
C GLU A 72 -21.89 14.76 -7.49
N ASP A 73 -22.96 14.83 -8.27
CA ASP A 73 -23.97 13.77 -8.37
C ASP A 73 -23.51 12.54 -9.15
N GLN A 74 -22.44 12.66 -9.97
CA GLN A 74 -21.94 11.56 -10.77
C GLN A 74 -21.04 10.63 -10.01
N ILE A 75 -20.40 11.06 -8.92
CA ILE A 75 -19.39 10.29 -8.21
C ILE A 75 -19.76 10.05 -6.76
N VAL A 76 -19.63 8.80 -6.32
CA VAL A 76 -19.91 8.37 -4.94
C VAL A 76 -18.74 7.57 -4.37
N THR A 77 -18.46 7.77 -3.09
CA THR A 77 -17.46 6.99 -2.37
C THR A 77 -18.11 5.76 -1.76
N VAL A 78 -17.55 4.58 -2.03
CA VAL A 78 -17.87 3.33 -1.37
C VAL A 78 -16.55 2.70 -0.92
N TYR A 79 -16.32 2.66 0.37
CA TYR A 79 -15.08 2.12 0.93
C TYR A 79 -14.91 0.63 0.63
N ASN A 80 -13.67 0.23 0.40
CA ASN A 80 -13.35 -1.19 0.37
C ASN A 80 -13.46 -1.78 1.77
N GLY A 81 -13.85 -3.04 1.82
CA GLY A 81 -13.70 -3.85 3.03
C GLY A 81 -12.37 -4.60 3.04
N TYR A 82 -12.11 -5.29 4.12
CA TYR A 82 -11.06 -6.29 4.23
C TYR A 82 -11.66 -7.70 4.37
N SER A 83 -10.86 -8.72 4.10
CA SER A 83 -11.33 -10.11 4.19
C SER A 83 -11.54 -10.51 5.66
N ARG A 84 -12.63 -11.27 5.93
CA ARG A 84 -12.89 -11.88 7.24
C ARG A 84 -11.77 -12.81 7.73
N TYR A 85 -10.84 -13.14 6.88
CA TYR A 85 -9.65 -13.93 7.20
C TYR A 85 -8.68 -13.17 8.12
N PHE A 86 -8.68 -11.83 8.08
CA PHE A 86 -7.86 -10.97 8.94
C PHE A 86 -8.60 -10.71 10.26
N PHE A 87 -8.09 -11.32 11.33
CA PHE A 87 -8.53 -11.14 12.71
C PHE A 87 -7.37 -11.51 13.65
N PRO A 88 -7.37 -11.08 14.93
CA PRO A 88 -6.29 -11.35 15.87
C PRO A 88 -6.02 -12.85 16.01
N ARG A 89 -4.75 -13.23 15.90
CA ARG A 89 -4.26 -14.62 16.07
C ARG A 89 -3.51 -14.71 17.40
N GLU A 90 -3.91 -15.64 18.26
CA GLU A 90 -3.23 -15.91 19.54
C GLU A 90 -1.91 -16.66 19.31
N GLU A 91 -1.95 -17.71 18.47
CA GLU A 91 -0.78 -18.54 18.17
C GLU A 91 -0.09 -18.08 16.88
N THR A 92 0.81 -17.10 16.99
CA THR A 92 1.52 -16.55 15.83
C THR A 92 2.89 -17.18 15.62
N LYS A 93 3.54 -17.68 16.69
CA LYS A 93 4.95 -18.03 16.75
C LYS A 93 5.36 -19.06 15.70
N ALA A 94 4.58 -20.12 15.49
CA ALA A 94 4.88 -21.16 14.51
C ALA A 94 4.98 -20.64 13.07
N ILE A 95 4.24 -19.59 12.74
CA ILE A 95 4.26 -18.96 11.41
C ILE A 95 5.31 -17.86 11.36
N THR A 96 5.36 -16.96 12.36
CA THR A 96 6.31 -15.84 12.34
C THR A 96 7.75 -16.31 12.31
N GLN A 97 8.08 -17.40 13.00
CA GLN A 97 9.45 -17.98 13.03
C GLN A 97 9.94 -18.52 11.67
N LYS A 98 9.05 -18.72 10.70
CA LYS A 98 9.47 -19.02 9.32
C LYS A 98 10.19 -17.83 8.67
N TYR A 99 9.88 -16.61 9.13
CA TYR A 99 10.29 -15.37 8.50
C TYR A 99 11.24 -14.53 9.34
N ILE A 100 11.11 -14.61 10.67
CA ILE A 100 11.92 -13.83 11.60
C ILE A 100 12.14 -14.56 12.92
N GLN A 101 13.39 -14.62 13.38
CA GLN A 101 13.78 -15.27 14.64
C GLN A 101 13.78 -14.25 15.79
N ALA A 102 12.60 -13.63 16.03
CA ALA A 102 12.40 -12.67 17.12
C ALA A 102 10.97 -12.73 17.63
N ASP A 103 10.79 -12.59 18.95
CA ASP A 103 9.46 -12.58 19.56
C ASP A 103 8.73 -11.23 19.36
N LYS A 104 9.47 -10.15 19.17
CA LYS A 104 8.95 -8.80 18.88
C LYS A 104 9.67 -8.23 17.66
N PHE A 105 8.93 -7.71 16.70
CA PHE A 105 9.47 -7.14 15.48
C PHE A 105 8.56 -6.05 14.91
N LEU A 106 9.13 -5.17 14.11
CA LEU A 106 8.39 -4.27 13.23
C LEU A 106 8.11 -4.97 11.92
N PHE A 107 6.92 -4.76 11.36
CA PHE A 107 6.54 -5.36 10.08
C PHE A 107 6.29 -4.27 9.02
N PHE A 108 6.79 -4.47 7.81
CA PHE A 108 6.65 -3.56 6.68
C PHE A 108 6.35 -4.32 5.39
N LEU A 109 5.25 -3.98 4.72
CA LEU A 109 4.97 -4.44 3.36
C LEU A 109 5.57 -3.48 2.36
N GLY A 110 6.76 -3.83 1.86
CA GLY A 110 7.46 -3.07 0.85
C GLY A 110 7.27 -3.66 -0.54
N ASN A 111 7.75 -2.96 -1.52
CA ASN A 111 8.10 -3.43 -2.86
C ASN A 111 8.94 -2.35 -3.54
N THR A 112 9.35 -2.59 -4.79
CA THR A 112 10.20 -1.65 -5.54
C THR A 112 9.45 -0.44 -6.12
N ASP A 113 8.14 -0.34 -5.94
CA ASP A 113 7.38 0.83 -6.39
C ASP A 113 7.76 2.06 -5.53
N PRO A 114 8.20 3.17 -6.12
CA PRO A 114 8.59 4.38 -5.38
C PRO A 114 7.52 4.90 -4.41
N LYS A 115 6.24 4.65 -4.71
CA LYS A 115 5.13 5.06 -3.84
C LYS A 115 5.14 4.37 -2.48
N LYS A 116 5.78 3.19 -2.34
CA LYS A 116 5.91 2.46 -1.07
C LYS A 116 6.92 3.08 -0.10
N ASN A 117 7.69 4.06 -0.57
CA ASN A 117 8.56 4.90 0.26
C ASN A 117 9.67 4.12 1.01
N VAL A 118 10.11 2.99 0.47
CA VAL A 118 11.11 2.12 1.09
C VAL A 118 12.37 2.87 1.54
N PRO A 119 12.97 3.75 0.71
CA PRO A 119 14.19 4.46 1.10
C PRO A 119 14.04 5.30 2.38
N ARG A 120 12.93 6.04 2.53
CA ARG A 120 12.70 6.86 3.72
C ARG A 120 12.37 6.01 4.95
N THR A 121 11.65 4.91 4.75
CA THR A 121 11.35 3.95 5.84
C THR A 121 12.64 3.33 6.38
N LEU A 122 13.58 2.92 5.51
CA LEU A 122 14.89 2.40 5.93
C LEU A 122 15.73 3.44 6.66
N LYS A 123 15.75 4.70 6.19
CA LYS A 123 16.41 5.80 6.89
C LYS A 123 15.80 6.06 8.28
N ALA A 124 14.48 6.06 8.37
CA ALA A 124 13.77 6.21 9.65
C ALA A 124 14.08 5.05 10.60
N TYR A 125 14.12 3.83 10.09
CA TYR A 125 14.50 2.64 10.85
C TYR A 125 15.96 2.73 11.35
N ALA A 126 16.89 3.19 10.52
CA ALA A 126 18.29 3.42 10.94
C ALA A 126 18.38 4.44 12.10
N LEU A 127 17.60 5.53 12.03
CA LEU A 127 17.52 6.51 13.11
C LEU A 127 16.88 5.93 14.38
N TYR A 128 15.82 5.16 14.24
CA TYR A 128 15.18 4.45 15.35
C TYR A 128 16.18 3.54 16.07
N ARG A 129 16.93 2.75 15.33
CA ARG A 129 17.97 1.87 15.92
C ARG A 129 19.03 2.62 16.68
N LYS A 130 19.46 3.79 16.21
CA LYS A 130 20.46 4.63 16.89
C LYS A 130 19.93 5.28 18.17
N ARG A 131 18.63 5.52 18.26
CA ARG A 131 18.00 6.24 19.36
C ARG A 131 17.35 5.35 20.41
N SER A 132 16.91 4.16 20.01
CA SER A 132 16.26 3.21 20.93
C SER A 132 17.29 2.49 21.78
N LYS A 133 16.96 2.27 23.06
CA LYS A 133 17.77 1.45 23.97
C LYS A 133 17.63 -0.04 23.65
N ASP A 134 16.47 -0.45 23.16
CA ASP A 134 16.16 -1.84 22.80
C ASP A 134 15.46 -1.85 21.42
N PRO A 135 16.24 -1.72 20.33
CA PRO A 135 15.66 -1.59 19.00
C PRO A 135 15.20 -2.92 18.45
N LEU A 136 13.93 -2.99 18.06
CA LEU A 136 13.33 -4.17 17.46
C LEU A 136 13.87 -4.43 16.03
N PRO A 137 13.99 -5.71 15.61
CA PRO A 137 14.28 -6.05 14.23
C PRO A 137 13.11 -5.70 13.31
N LEU A 138 13.40 -5.59 12.01
CA LEU A 138 12.44 -5.26 10.97
C LEU A 138 12.25 -6.42 10.01
N LEU A 139 11.02 -6.89 9.84
CA LEU A 139 10.63 -7.81 8.78
C LEU A 139 10.09 -7.00 7.60
N ILE A 140 10.69 -7.15 6.43
CA ILE A 140 10.23 -6.51 5.19
C ILE A 140 9.79 -7.58 4.20
N ALA A 141 8.50 -7.59 3.84
CA ALA A 141 8.00 -8.45 2.77
C ALA A 141 8.15 -7.81 1.39
N ASP A 142 8.07 -8.62 0.34
CA ASP A 142 8.04 -8.25 -1.08
C ASP A 142 9.27 -7.47 -1.61
N ILE A 143 10.38 -7.50 -0.87
CA ILE A 143 11.67 -6.99 -1.33
C ILE A 143 12.68 -8.14 -1.36
N ARG A 144 13.32 -8.32 -2.51
CA ARG A 144 14.39 -9.30 -2.65
C ARG A 144 15.65 -8.81 -1.94
N ASP A 145 16.42 -9.76 -1.41
CA ASP A 145 17.64 -9.46 -0.63
C ASP A 145 18.71 -8.67 -1.41
N ASP A 146 18.91 -9.00 -2.68
CA ASP A 146 19.83 -8.30 -3.57
C ASP A 146 19.44 -6.81 -3.77
N ILE A 147 18.15 -6.55 -3.93
CA ILE A 147 17.61 -5.19 -4.06
C ILE A 147 17.76 -4.42 -2.74
N LEU A 148 17.42 -5.07 -1.62
CA LEU A 148 17.58 -4.47 -0.29
C LEU A 148 19.04 -4.10 -0.01
N THR A 149 19.96 -5.00 -0.28
CA THR A 149 21.41 -4.79 -0.07
C THR A 149 21.93 -3.63 -0.92
N THR A 150 21.54 -3.56 -2.19
CA THR A 150 21.89 -2.44 -3.08
C THR A 150 21.36 -1.12 -2.53
N LEU A 151 20.10 -1.10 -2.10
CA LEU A 151 19.45 0.10 -1.57
C LEU A 151 20.11 0.59 -0.28
N LEU A 152 20.46 -0.31 0.64
CA LEU A 152 21.16 0.05 1.88
C LEU A 152 22.52 0.70 1.59
N LYS A 153 23.26 0.16 0.60
CA LYS A 153 24.53 0.72 0.15
C LYS A 153 24.37 2.12 -0.46
N GLU A 154 23.39 2.31 -1.34
CA GLU A 154 23.06 3.62 -1.92
C GLU A 154 22.70 4.67 -0.85
N LEU A 155 22.00 4.23 0.20
CA LEU A 155 21.56 5.08 1.31
C LEU A 155 22.67 5.29 2.38
N LYS A 156 23.79 4.56 2.30
CA LYS A 156 24.91 4.56 3.27
C LYS A 156 24.46 4.20 4.69
N ILE A 157 23.67 3.13 4.81
CA ILE A 157 23.12 2.61 6.05
C ILE A 157 23.24 1.07 6.13
N GLU A 158 24.32 0.52 5.60
CA GLU A 158 24.56 -0.93 5.57
C GLU A 158 24.66 -1.56 6.96
N ASP A 159 25.00 -0.78 7.95
CA ASP A 159 25.10 -1.16 9.37
C ASP A 159 23.79 -1.74 9.94
N ILE A 160 22.64 -1.39 9.37
CA ILE A 160 21.35 -1.94 9.81
C ILE A 160 21.00 -3.28 9.17
N ARG A 161 21.73 -3.74 8.14
CA ARG A 161 21.43 -4.99 7.39
C ARG A 161 21.23 -6.21 8.27
N PRO A 162 22.06 -6.48 9.33
CA PRO A 162 21.90 -7.66 10.19
C PRO A 162 20.56 -7.70 10.95
N PHE A 163 19.86 -6.60 11.04
CA PHE A 163 18.61 -6.46 11.79
C PHE A 163 17.36 -6.40 10.91
N ILE A 164 17.53 -6.62 9.60
CA ILE A 164 16.45 -6.66 8.63
C ILE A 164 16.31 -8.04 8.05
N PHE A 165 15.11 -8.60 8.14
CA PHE A 165 14.71 -9.88 7.58
C PHE A 165 13.89 -9.63 6.33
N SER A 166 14.35 -10.14 5.19
CA SER A 166 13.74 -9.91 3.87
C SER A 166 13.51 -11.25 3.16
N PRO A 167 12.46 -11.99 3.52
CA PRO A 167 12.17 -13.31 2.95
C PRO A 167 11.67 -13.24 1.50
N GLY A 168 11.44 -12.04 0.95
CA GLY A 168 10.76 -11.84 -0.32
C GLY A 168 9.24 -11.93 -0.19
N TYR A 169 8.59 -12.66 -1.10
CA TYR A 169 7.15 -12.85 -1.09
C TYR A 169 6.68 -13.67 0.12
N ILE A 170 5.64 -13.18 0.77
CA ILE A 170 4.96 -13.87 1.87
C ILE A 170 3.52 -14.22 1.42
N PRO A 171 3.09 -15.49 1.54
CA PRO A 171 1.72 -15.88 1.23
C PRO A 171 0.68 -15.12 2.05
N ASN A 172 -0.44 -14.75 1.43
CA ASN A 172 -1.53 -14.06 2.12
C ASN A 172 -2.08 -14.84 3.32
N THR A 173 -1.96 -16.16 3.31
CA THR A 173 -2.35 -17.04 4.42
C THR A 173 -1.53 -16.83 5.69
N ASP A 174 -0.30 -16.34 5.57
CA ASP A 174 0.60 -16.13 6.69
C ASP A 174 0.54 -14.69 7.23
N LEU A 175 0.00 -13.74 6.43
CA LEU A 175 -0.08 -12.31 6.81
C LEU A 175 -0.84 -12.05 8.11
N PRO A 176 -2.00 -12.67 8.42
CA PRO A 176 -2.69 -12.42 9.70
C PRO A 176 -1.84 -12.77 10.92
N HIS A 177 -1.00 -13.81 10.83
CA HIS A 177 -0.08 -14.20 11.90
C HIS A 177 1.07 -13.19 12.05
N LEU A 178 1.56 -12.65 10.93
CA LEU A 178 2.62 -11.64 10.94
C LEU A 178 2.10 -10.31 11.46
N TYR A 179 0.91 -9.89 11.06
CA TYR A 179 0.26 -8.72 11.65
C TYR A 179 0.09 -8.91 13.15
N SER A 180 -0.63 -9.93 13.59
CA SER A 180 -0.92 -10.17 15.02
C SER A 180 0.34 -10.38 15.87
N GLY A 181 1.40 -10.96 15.30
CA GLY A 181 2.68 -11.20 15.99
C GLY A 181 3.64 -10.02 15.97
N SER A 182 3.39 -8.99 15.16
CA SER A 182 4.25 -7.83 15.08
C SER A 182 3.96 -6.82 16.21
N PHE A 183 5.01 -6.12 16.66
CA PHE A 183 4.87 -5.03 17.61
C PHE A 183 4.15 -3.82 17.00
N ALA A 184 4.45 -3.52 15.75
CA ALA A 184 3.78 -2.50 14.97
C ALA A 184 3.94 -2.78 13.47
N PHE A 185 2.94 -2.39 12.70
CA PHE A 185 2.96 -2.41 11.24
C PHE A 185 3.29 -1.02 10.70
N LEU A 186 4.29 -0.96 9.80
CA LEU A 186 4.70 0.28 9.16
C LEU A 186 4.07 0.36 7.77
N TYR A 187 3.20 1.35 7.55
CA TYR A 187 2.55 1.57 6.26
C TYR A 187 2.79 2.99 5.75
N THR A 188 4.03 3.24 5.34
CA THR A 188 4.59 4.57 5.05
C THR A 188 4.44 5.01 3.60
N SER A 189 3.49 4.43 2.86
CA SER A 189 3.25 4.73 1.45
C SER A 189 2.99 6.23 1.22
N LEU A 190 3.52 6.76 0.12
CA LEU A 190 3.32 8.15 -0.30
C LEU A 190 2.00 8.33 -1.06
N ARG A 191 1.51 7.26 -1.67
CA ARG A 191 0.34 7.30 -2.54
C ARG A 191 -0.40 5.96 -2.52
N GLU A 192 -1.60 5.96 -2.00
CA GLU A 192 -2.54 4.83 -2.04
C GLU A 192 -3.94 5.32 -2.40
N SER A 193 -4.69 4.48 -3.08
CA SER A 193 -6.09 4.76 -3.41
C SER A 193 -7.01 4.54 -2.22
N PHE A 194 -6.64 3.56 -1.36
CA PHE A 194 -7.41 3.22 -0.17
C PHE A 194 -6.51 2.81 1.00
N GLY A 195 -5.78 1.69 0.89
CA GLY A 195 -4.91 1.18 1.95
C GLY A 195 -5.46 -0.07 2.62
N ILE A 196 -5.84 -1.08 1.86
CA ILE A 196 -6.35 -2.35 2.42
C ILE A 196 -5.39 -2.95 3.47
N PRO A 197 -4.04 -2.99 3.28
CA PRO A 197 -3.14 -3.52 4.29
C PRO A 197 -3.18 -2.80 5.65
N LEU A 198 -3.54 -1.50 5.65
CA LEU A 198 -3.75 -0.74 6.88
C LEU A 198 -4.92 -1.34 7.69
N LEU A 199 -6.07 -1.57 7.03
CA LEU A 199 -7.23 -2.19 7.66
C LEU A 199 -6.98 -3.64 8.08
N GLU A 200 -6.22 -4.41 7.29
CA GLU A 200 -5.85 -5.78 7.62
C GLU A 200 -5.04 -5.85 8.91
N ALA A 201 -4.05 -4.97 9.06
CA ALA A 201 -3.26 -4.87 10.28
C ALA A 201 -4.10 -4.45 11.49
N MET A 202 -4.95 -3.42 11.35
CA MET A 202 -5.87 -2.97 12.40
C MET A 202 -6.85 -4.08 12.79
N ALA A 203 -7.40 -4.81 11.82
CA ALA A 203 -8.30 -5.95 12.05
C ALA A 203 -7.61 -7.10 12.79
N CYS A 204 -6.29 -7.24 12.64
CA CYS A 204 -5.47 -8.20 13.39
C CYS A 204 -5.04 -7.68 14.78
N GLY A 205 -5.49 -6.50 15.19
CA GLY A 205 -5.14 -5.89 16.49
C GLY A 205 -3.73 -5.29 16.54
N THR A 206 -3.09 -5.07 15.40
CA THR A 206 -1.72 -4.57 15.32
C THR A 206 -1.69 -3.05 15.33
N PRO A 207 -0.91 -2.40 16.20
CA PRO A 207 -0.66 -0.96 16.12
C PRO A 207 -0.06 -0.57 14.76
N VAL A 208 -0.55 0.51 14.16
CA VAL A 208 -0.11 0.94 12.83
C VAL A 208 0.53 2.32 12.87
N VAL A 209 1.70 2.43 12.23
CA VAL A 209 2.36 3.70 11.93
C VAL A 209 2.20 3.96 10.44
N THR A 210 1.48 5.02 10.08
CA THR A 210 1.19 5.32 8.68
C THR A 210 1.62 6.73 8.27
N SER A 211 1.64 6.99 6.97
CA SER A 211 1.92 8.31 6.44
C SER A 211 0.69 9.21 6.55
N ASN A 212 0.91 10.50 6.81
CA ASN A 212 -0.14 11.53 6.81
C ASN A 212 -0.37 12.10 5.40
N THR A 213 -0.60 11.22 4.43
CA THR A 213 -0.79 11.61 3.02
C THR A 213 -1.74 10.67 2.29
N SER A 214 -2.28 11.10 1.16
CA SER A 214 -3.18 10.30 0.33
C SER A 214 -4.47 9.92 1.08
N SER A 215 -4.95 8.69 0.94
CA SER A 215 -6.10 8.16 1.68
C SER A 215 -5.78 7.70 3.10
N MET A 216 -4.49 7.69 3.51
CA MET A 216 -4.08 7.13 4.80
C MET A 216 -4.74 7.79 6.02
N PRO A 217 -4.82 9.14 6.12
CA PRO A 217 -5.49 9.78 7.25
C PRO A 217 -6.99 9.47 7.32
N GLU A 218 -7.63 9.32 6.14
CA GLU A 218 -9.04 8.98 6.03
C GLU A 218 -9.33 7.55 6.53
N ILE A 219 -8.46 6.60 6.17
CA ILE A 219 -8.66 5.18 6.45
C ILE A 219 -8.13 4.79 7.84
N GLY A 220 -7.01 5.36 8.26
CA GLY A 220 -6.42 5.12 9.58
C GLY A 220 -7.15 5.84 10.71
N GLY A 221 -7.86 6.93 10.39
CA GLY A 221 -8.56 7.73 11.39
C GLY A 221 -7.62 8.28 12.46
N THR A 222 -8.12 8.33 13.70
CA THR A 222 -7.36 8.73 14.89
C THR A 222 -6.61 7.57 15.56
N ASP A 223 -6.83 6.33 15.09
CA ASP A 223 -6.33 5.11 15.72
C ASP A 223 -4.97 4.66 15.12
N ALA A 224 -4.51 5.29 14.03
CA ALA A 224 -3.18 5.13 13.48
C ALA A 224 -2.27 6.31 13.87
N LEU A 225 -0.96 6.01 14.06
CA LEU A 225 0.09 6.99 14.39
C LEU A 225 0.76 7.52 13.13
#